data_b2b5f0146eca2875b6fdb33acf17f525
#
_entry.id   b2b5f0146eca2875b6fdb33acf17f525
#
_cell.length_a   1.000
_cell.length_b   1.000
_cell.length_c   1.000
_cell.angle_alpha   90.00
_cell.angle_beta   90.00
_cell.angle_gamma   90.00
#
_symmetry.space_group_name_H-M   'P 1'
#
loop_
_entity.id
_entity.type
_entity.pdbx_description
1 polymer ?
#
loop_
_entity_poly.entity_id
_entity_poly.type
_entity_poly.pdbx_seq_one_letter_code
_entity_poly.pdbx_strand_id
1 'polypeptide(L)'
;MRIVSFNINSIRARPHQLIHIRDTLNPDVIGLQETKVNDPDFPLDVIEEIGYHPEYWGQKGHYGVAFLSKEKPIKTVKGFKKDTDEDQKRFIECTFK
;
A
#
# COMPACT_ATOMS: atom_id res chain seq x y z
N MET A 1 -15.99 3.16 -9.48
CA MET A 1 -14.74 2.73 -8.82
C MET A 1 -14.98 2.50 -7.33
N ARG A 2 -14.53 1.38 -6.82
CA ARG A 2 -14.64 1.08 -5.39
C ARG A 2 -13.26 1.21 -4.75
N ILE A 3 -13.18 2.03 -3.70
CA ILE A 3 -11.94 2.32 -2.98
C ILE A 3 -12.13 1.94 -1.52
N VAL A 4 -11.18 1.20 -0.97
CA VAL A 4 -11.16 0.81 0.44
C VAL A 4 -9.92 1.43 1.10
N SER A 5 -10.10 2.01 2.28
CA SER A 5 -9.00 2.48 3.12
C SER A 5 -8.90 1.58 4.34
N PHE A 6 -7.70 1.10 4.65
CA PHE A 6 -7.53 0.11 5.69
C PHE A 6 -6.18 0.24 6.39
N ASN A 7 -6.20 0.32 7.72
CA ASN A 7 -4.96 0.24 8.50
C ASN A 7 -4.64 -1.24 8.71
N ILE A 8 -3.61 -1.74 8.00
CA ILE A 8 -3.28 -3.17 8.03
C ILE A 8 -2.45 -3.59 9.24
N ASN A 9 -1.80 -2.63 9.89
CA ASN A 9 -0.98 -2.92 11.07
C ASN A 9 -0.02 -4.10 10.82
N SER A 10 0.91 -3.91 9.90
CA SER A 10 1.90 -4.88 9.41
C SER A 10 1.37 -5.74 8.25
N ILE A 11 1.77 -5.37 7.05
CA ILE A 11 1.35 -6.06 5.84
C ILE A 11 1.89 -7.50 5.76
N ARG A 12 3.10 -7.73 6.30
CA ARG A 12 3.69 -9.07 6.28
C ARG A 12 3.00 -10.06 7.21
N ALA A 13 2.35 -9.54 8.24
CA ALA A 13 1.66 -10.39 9.23
C ALA A 13 0.21 -10.71 8.83
N ARG A 14 -0.38 -9.93 7.91
CA ARG A 14 -1.82 -9.97 7.66
C ARG A 14 -2.24 -10.08 6.19
N PRO A 15 -1.58 -10.90 5.37
CA PRO A 15 -2.02 -11.05 3.98
C PRO A 15 -3.44 -11.64 3.86
N HIS A 16 -3.86 -12.45 4.84
CA HIS A 16 -5.20 -13.02 4.87
C HIS A 16 -6.29 -11.96 4.93
N GLN A 17 -6.02 -10.80 5.56
CA GLN A 17 -6.99 -9.70 5.59
C GLN A 17 -7.17 -9.07 4.22
N LEU A 18 -6.11 -8.96 3.44
CA LEU A 18 -6.19 -8.45 2.06
C LEU A 18 -6.97 -9.40 1.16
N ILE A 19 -6.77 -10.70 1.33
CA ILE A 19 -7.53 -11.70 0.60
C ILE A 19 -9.03 -11.59 0.93
N HIS A 20 -9.35 -11.40 2.21
CA HIS A 20 -10.74 -11.23 2.65
C HIS A 20 -11.37 -9.98 2.04
N ILE A 21 -10.65 -8.86 2.01
CA ILE A 21 -11.13 -7.61 1.40
C ILE A 21 -11.38 -7.81 -0.10
N ARG A 22 -10.43 -8.47 -0.79
CA ARG A 22 -10.57 -8.77 -2.21
C ARG A 22 -11.83 -9.61 -2.48
N ASP A 23 -12.00 -10.68 -1.71
CA ASP A 23 -13.07 -11.65 -1.97
C ASP A 23 -14.45 -11.11 -1.57
N THR A 24 -14.51 -10.24 -0.56
CA THR A 24 -15.77 -9.70 -0.04
C THR A 24 -16.19 -8.42 -0.77
N LEU A 25 -15.26 -7.51 -1.02
CA LEU A 25 -15.56 -6.18 -1.54
C LEU A 25 -15.10 -5.96 -2.99
N ASN A 26 -14.14 -6.75 -3.43
CA ASN A 26 -13.55 -6.63 -4.78
C ASN A 26 -13.23 -5.18 -5.16
N PRO A 27 -12.44 -4.46 -4.37
CA PRO A 27 -12.18 -3.05 -4.65
C PRO A 27 -11.24 -2.86 -5.82
N ASP A 28 -11.35 -1.71 -6.47
CA ASP A 28 -10.41 -1.30 -7.52
C ASP A 28 -9.10 -0.81 -6.93
N VAL A 29 -9.17 -0.17 -5.76
CA VAL A 29 -8.02 0.38 -5.05
C VAL A 29 -8.17 0.12 -3.55
N ILE A 30 -7.06 -0.30 -2.92
CA ILE A 30 -6.96 -0.43 -1.47
C ILE A 30 -5.84 0.52 -1.00
N GLY A 31 -6.20 1.51 -0.18
CA GLY A 31 -5.23 2.37 0.49
C GLY A 31 -4.88 1.80 1.84
N LEU A 32 -3.59 1.56 2.08
CA LEU A 32 -3.11 0.93 3.31
C LEU A 32 -2.29 1.91 4.15
N GLN A 33 -2.49 1.85 5.45
CA GLN A 33 -1.70 2.56 6.45
C GLN A 33 -0.99 1.55 7.34
N GLU A 34 0.13 1.96 7.91
CA GLU A 34 0.96 1.15 8.83
C GLU A 34 1.38 -0.19 8.22
N THR A 35 1.98 -0.12 7.03
CA THR A 35 2.53 -1.32 6.40
C THR A 35 3.69 -1.90 7.19
N LYS A 36 4.44 -1.04 7.92
CA LYS A 36 5.48 -1.43 8.89
C LYS A 36 6.61 -2.27 8.29
N VAL A 37 6.97 -1.97 7.05
CA VAL A 37 8.03 -2.68 6.35
C VAL A 37 8.80 -1.72 5.46
N ASN A 38 10.13 -1.88 5.42
CA ASN A 38 10.99 -1.11 4.51
C ASN A 38 10.75 -1.58 3.07
N ASP A 39 10.94 -0.67 2.11
CA ASP A 39 10.67 -0.96 0.71
C ASP A 39 11.35 -2.24 0.19
N PRO A 40 12.62 -2.53 0.49
CA PRO A 40 13.24 -3.77 0.01
C PRO A 40 12.57 -5.05 0.51
N ASP A 41 11.88 -4.98 1.64
CA ASP A 41 11.23 -6.13 2.26
C ASP A 41 9.72 -6.20 2.01
N PHE A 42 9.20 -5.30 1.16
CA PHE A 42 7.78 -5.28 0.83
C PHE A 42 7.39 -6.58 0.11
N PRO A 43 6.28 -7.24 0.49
CA PRO A 43 5.92 -8.55 -0.05
C PRO A 43 5.28 -8.46 -1.44
N LEU A 44 6.08 -8.09 -2.44
CA LEU A 44 5.61 -7.89 -3.82
C LEU A 44 4.93 -9.12 -4.39
N ASP A 45 5.54 -10.30 -4.20
CA ASP A 45 5.03 -11.54 -4.79
C ASP A 45 3.64 -11.88 -4.24
N VAL A 46 3.44 -11.67 -2.93
CA VAL A 46 2.15 -11.93 -2.28
C VAL A 46 1.08 -11.00 -2.83
N ILE A 47 1.40 -9.71 -2.99
CA ILE A 47 0.43 -8.72 -3.49
C ILE A 47 0.06 -9.00 -4.94
N GLU A 48 1.04 -9.34 -5.78
CA GLU A 48 0.78 -9.69 -7.18
C GLU A 48 -0.07 -10.96 -7.28
N GLU A 49 0.19 -11.95 -6.43
CA GLU A 49 -0.58 -13.18 -6.37
C GLU A 49 -2.03 -12.93 -5.97
N ILE A 50 -2.27 -11.97 -5.10
CA ILE A 50 -3.63 -11.56 -4.71
C ILE A 50 -4.35 -10.86 -5.87
N GLY A 51 -3.62 -10.32 -6.85
CA GLY A 51 -4.18 -9.72 -8.05
C GLY A 51 -4.14 -8.20 -8.08
N TYR A 52 -3.25 -7.59 -7.32
CA TYR A 52 -3.11 -6.14 -7.26
C TYR A 52 -1.71 -5.69 -7.61
N HIS A 53 -1.61 -4.49 -8.17
CA HIS A 53 -0.36 -3.79 -8.41
C HIS A 53 -0.06 -2.90 -7.20
N PRO A 54 1.13 -3.04 -6.56
CA PRO A 54 1.46 -2.23 -5.38
C PRO A 54 2.27 -0.99 -5.73
N GLU A 55 1.92 0.13 -5.10
CA GLU A 55 2.77 1.33 -4.97
C GLU A 55 2.91 1.60 -3.48
N TYR A 56 4.14 1.77 -3.00
CA TYR A 56 4.39 1.81 -1.56
C TYR A 56 5.52 2.75 -1.20
N TRP A 57 5.42 3.27 0.03
CA TRP A 57 6.43 4.12 0.65
C TRP A 57 6.60 3.60 2.08
N GLY A 58 7.60 2.76 2.31
CA GLY A 58 7.68 1.93 3.50
C GLY A 58 8.63 2.42 4.57
N GLN A 59 8.30 2.06 5.80
CA GLN A 59 9.13 2.32 6.96
C GLN A 59 8.92 1.20 7.98
N LYS A 60 10.03 0.63 8.46
CA LYS A 60 9.98 -0.44 9.43
C LYS A 60 9.47 0.08 10.78
N GLY A 61 8.64 -0.71 11.44
CA GLY A 61 8.22 -0.51 12.82
C GLY A 61 6.85 0.13 12.98
N HIS A 62 6.64 1.37 12.56
CA HIS A 62 5.42 2.11 12.92
C HIS A 62 4.61 2.67 11.74
N TYR A 63 5.27 2.99 10.65
CA TYR A 63 4.65 3.74 9.57
C TYR A 63 4.66 2.93 8.27
N GLY A 64 4.55 3.62 7.16
CA GLY A 64 4.48 3.01 5.86
C GLY A 64 3.09 3.07 5.29
N VAL A 65 3.00 3.43 4.02
CA VAL A 65 1.73 3.56 3.29
C VAL A 65 1.84 2.84 1.97
N ALA A 66 0.71 2.40 1.44
CA ALA A 66 0.67 1.75 0.14
C ALA A 66 -0.68 1.93 -0.52
N PHE A 67 -0.67 1.88 -1.85
CA PHE A 67 -1.86 1.66 -2.65
C PHE A 67 -1.72 0.31 -3.36
N LEU A 68 -2.76 -0.49 -3.26
CA LEU A 68 -2.91 -1.71 -4.06
C LEU A 68 -4.03 -1.45 -5.05
N SER A 69 -3.77 -1.60 -6.34
CA SER A 69 -4.76 -1.30 -7.37
C SER A 69 -4.80 -2.39 -8.43
N LYS A 70 -5.97 -2.57 -9.04
CA LYS A 70 -6.12 -3.52 -10.16
C LYS A 70 -5.36 -3.03 -11.38
N GLU A 71 -5.40 -1.71 -11.61
CA GLU A 71 -4.66 -1.06 -12.69
C GLU A 71 -3.49 -0.27 -12.14
N LYS A 72 -2.39 -0.28 -12.87
CA LYS A 72 -1.21 0.49 -12.49
C LYS A 72 -1.54 1.99 -12.55
N PRO A 73 -1.17 2.79 -11.52
CA PRO A 73 -1.36 4.23 -11.59
C PRO A 73 -0.47 4.86 -12.66
N ILE A 74 -0.91 6.00 -13.19
CA ILE A 74 -0.12 6.75 -14.17
C ILE A 74 0.96 7.61 -13.52
N LYS A 75 0.83 7.88 -12.23
CA LYS A 75 1.80 8.69 -11.48
C LYS A 75 1.72 8.32 -10.00
N THR A 76 2.89 8.24 -9.36
CA THR A 76 3.01 8.02 -7.91
C THR A 76 3.96 9.05 -7.33
N VAL A 77 3.54 9.69 -6.23
CA VAL A 77 4.37 10.62 -5.46
C VAL A 77 4.51 10.08 -4.05
N LYS A 78 5.76 9.95 -3.59
CA LYS A 78 6.09 9.39 -2.27
C LYS A 78 6.63 10.48 -1.37
N GLY A 79 5.86 10.78 -0.29
CA GLY A 79 6.22 11.80 0.67
C GLY A 79 5.93 13.21 0.18
N PHE A 80 6.12 14.18 1.07
CA PHE A 80 6.01 15.59 0.74
C PHE A 80 7.34 16.11 0.20
N LYS A 81 7.32 17.19 -0.57
CA LYS A 81 8.54 17.74 -1.19
C LYS A 81 9.65 18.06 -0.20
N LYS A 82 9.30 18.38 1.05
CA LYS A 82 10.25 18.76 2.09
C LYS A 82 10.64 17.59 3.00
N ASP A 83 10.11 16.39 2.72
CA ASP A 83 10.44 15.22 3.52
C ASP A 83 11.90 14.81 3.31
N THR A 84 12.51 14.31 4.39
CA THR A 84 13.84 13.71 4.38
C THR A 84 13.71 12.23 4.68
N ASP A 85 14.82 11.48 4.60
CA ASP A 85 14.82 10.05 4.91
C ASP A 85 14.45 9.75 6.37
N GLU A 86 14.57 10.74 7.25
CA GLU A 86 14.23 10.60 8.66
C GLU A 86 12.74 10.84 8.95
N ASP A 87 12.01 11.42 8.00
CA ASP A 87 10.60 11.72 8.20
C ASP A 87 9.75 10.45 8.16
N GLN A 88 8.61 10.51 8.85
CA GLN A 88 7.68 9.40 8.90
C GLN A 88 7.04 9.14 7.54
N LYS A 89 7.04 7.90 7.10
CA LYS A 89 6.50 7.50 5.79
C LYS A 89 4.97 7.36 5.88
N ARG A 90 4.29 8.50 5.82
CA ARG A 90 2.84 8.60 6.05
C ARG A 90 2.05 9.09 4.84
N PHE A 91 2.72 9.52 3.77
CA PHE A 91 2.06 10.11 2.61
C PHE A 91 2.48 9.43 1.32
N ILE A 92 1.48 9.01 0.55
CA ILE A 92 1.67 8.55 -0.82
C ILE A 92 0.48 9.01 -1.64
N GLU A 93 0.73 9.46 -2.86
CA GLU A 93 -0.30 9.90 -3.78
C GLU A 93 -0.20 9.10 -5.08
N CYS A 94 -1.31 8.57 -5.54
CA CYS A 94 -1.37 7.89 -6.83
C CYS A 94 -2.44 8.53 -7.69
N THR A 95 -2.13 8.72 -8.96
CA THR A 95 -3.07 9.22 -9.95
C THR A 95 -3.46 8.09 -10.89
N PHE A 96 -4.74 7.88 -11.07
CA PHE A 96 -5.28 6.84 -11.95
C PHE A 96 -5.93 7.49 -13.17
N LYS A 97 -5.97 6.72 -14.26
CA LYS A 97 -6.55 7.16 -15.51
C LYS A 97 -8.09 7.29 -15.43
#